data_8c560f9e522e826db0b0a1501edbd889
#
_entry.id   8c560f9e522e826db0b0a1501edbd889
#
_cell.length_a   1.000
_cell.length_b   1.000
_cell.length_c   1.000
_cell.angle_alpha   90.00
_cell.angle_beta   90.00
_cell.angle_gamma   90.00
#
_symmetry.space_group_name_H-M   'P 1'
#
loop_
_entity.id
_entity.type
_entity.pdbx_description
1 polymer ?
#
loop_
_entity_poly.entity_id
_entity_poly.type
_entity_poly.pdbx_seq_one_letter_code
_entity_poly.pdbx_strand_id
1 'polypeptide(L)'
;SAASDVYKRQIEYCQKEIVEKYGFQKISHIIEGGAERYHSVYCGLKAIKGADYVLIHDGARPFLDEEIIKRNIQAVREYQACVAGMPVKDTIKISDEEEFAAATPDRSKLWMIQTPQTFSYELIYQAYRVLITSEENTAEPEQTLPYDSLLNKQKVKKLQENRGQVHVTDDAMVVELLTDIPVKLVRGSYQNIKITTPEDLKIAEALCEKKQ
;
A
#
# COMPACT_ATOMS: atom_id res chain seq x y z
N SER A 1 13.95 -7.13 6.63
CA SER A 1 12.93 -7.90 7.38
C SER A 1 11.55 -7.72 6.75
N ALA A 2 10.72 -8.71 6.85
CA ALA A 2 9.34 -8.68 6.38
C ALA A 2 8.38 -8.84 7.57
N ALA A 3 7.29 -8.09 7.57
CA ALA A 3 6.17 -8.26 8.48
C ALA A 3 4.91 -8.55 7.66
N SER A 4 4.04 -9.41 8.17
CA SER A 4 2.76 -9.75 7.55
C SER A 4 1.64 -9.47 8.54
N ASP A 5 0.59 -8.81 8.08
CA ASP A 5 -0.62 -8.60 8.85
C ASP A 5 -1.61 -9.72 8.55
N VAL A 6 -2.17 -10.32 9.58
CA VAL A 6 -3.10 -11.44 9.48
C VAL A 6 -4.12 -11.37 10.62
N TYR A 7 -5.26 -12.03 10.44
CA TYR A 7 -6.21 -12.21 11.53
C TYR A 7 -5.60 -13.07 12.64
N LYS A 8 -5.92 -12.78 13.88
CA LYS A 8 -5.38 -13.46 15.08
C LYS A 8 -5.35 -14.99 14.97
N ARG A 9 -6.41 -15.59 14.43
CA ARG A 9 -6.50 -17.06 14.22
C ARG A 9 -5.53 -17.59 13.17
N GLN A 10 -5.02 -16.73 12.30
CA GLN A 10 -4.10 -17.10 11.22
C GLN A 10 -2.63 -16.97 11.62
N ILE A 11 -2.32 -16.30 12.73
CA ILE A 11 -0.92 -16.09 13.16
C ILE A 11 -0.22 -17.42 13.39
N GLU A 12 -0.83 -18.32 14.18
CA GLU A 12 -0.24 -19.65 14.44
C GLU A 12 -0.14 -20.50 13.17
N TYR A 13 -1.16 -20.42 12.30
CA TYR A 13 -1.14 -21.13 11.02
C TYR A 13 -0.01 -20.60 10.13
N CYS A 14 0.12 -19.28 9.97
CA CYS A 14 1.19 -18.68 9.19
C CYS A 14 2.57 -19.06 9.75
N GLN A 15 2.72 -19.04 11.07
CA GLN A 15 3.98 -19.40 11.71
C GLN A 15 4.35 -20.87 11.42
N LYS A 16 3.46 -21.81 11.68
CA LYS A 16 3.74 -23.26 11.58
C LYS A 16 3.74 -23.76 10.15
N GLU A 17 2.65 -23.46 9.41
CA GLU A 17 2.40 -24.06 8.10
C GLU A 17 3.08 -23.33 6.95
N ILE A 18 3.56 -22.10 7.18
CA ILE A 18 4.23 -21.32 6.16
C ILE A 18 5.68 -21.02 6.56
N VAL A 19 5.91 -20.29 7.64
CA VAL A 19 7.26 -19.81 7.97
C VAL A 19 8.18 -20.98 8.33
N GLU A 20 7.79 -21.81 9.29
CA GLU A 20 8.59 -22.94 9.76
C GLU A 20 8.67 -24.05 8.69
N LYS A 21 7.54 -24.41 8.10
CA LYS A 21 7.45 -25.46 7.10
C LYS A 21 8.32 -25.22 5.86
N TYR A 22 8.40 -23.96 5.40
CA TYR A 22 9.21 -23.61 4.24
C TYR A 22 10.56 -22.96 4.61
N GLY A 23 10.88 -22.87 5.90
CA GLY A 23 12.17 -22.36 6.39
C GLY A 23 12.43 -20.89 6.06
N PHE A 24 11.41 -20.03 6.04
CA PHE A 24 11.58 -18.61 5.75
C PHE A 24 12.31 -17.90 6.89
N GLN A 25 13.55 -17.48 6.65
CA GLN A 25 14.40 -16.83 7.65
C GLN A 25 14.32 -15.30 7.65
N LYS A 26 13.73 -14.69 6.62
CA LYS A 26 13.64 -13.22 6.49
C LYS A 26 12.38 -12.61 7.10
N ILE A 27 11.43 -13.43 7.56
CA ILE A 27 10.22 -12.99 8.25
C ILE A 27 10.60 -12.71 9.70
N SER A 28 10.53 -11.44 10.09
CA SER A 28 10.86 -11.02 11.47
C SER A 28 9.63 -10.94 12.37
N HIS A 29 8.46 -10.65 11.82
CA HIS A 29 7.22 -10.47 12.57
C HIS A 29 6.03 -11.00 11.78
N ILE A 30 5.12 -11.65 12.50
CA ILE A 30 3.74 -11.91 12.08
C ILE A 30 2.88 -11.20 13.11
N ILE A 31 2.05 -10.27 12.67
CA ILE A 31 1.29 -9.40 13.57
C ILE A 31 -0.20 -9.49 13.29
N GLU A 32 -1.00 -9.19 14.30
CA GLU A 32 -2.44 -9.08 14.14
C GLU A 32 -2.79 -7.84 13.32
N GLY A 33 -3.66 -8.00 12.32
CA GLY A 33 -4.19 -6.91 11.52
C GLY A 33 -5.21 -6.08 12.31
N GLY A 34 -5.51 -4.88 11.82
CA GLY A 34 -6.55 -4.01 12.35
C GLY A 34 -7.91 -4.21 11.67
N ALA A 35 -8.88 -3.36 12.01
CA ALA A 35 -10.25 -3.43 11.50
C ALA A 35 -10.34 -3.21 9.98
N GLU A 36 -9.53 -2.29 9.46
CA GLU A 36 -9.43 -1.97 8.05
C GLU A 36 -8.01 -2.25 7.53
N ARG A 37 -7.85 -2.30 6.18
CA ARG A 37 -6.55 -2.55 5.56
C ARG A 37 -5.48 -1.56 6.06
N TYR A 38 -5.80 -0.28 6.12
CA TYR A 38 -4.85 0.74 6.53
C TYR A 38 -4.47 0.67 8.02
N HIS A 39 -5.37 0.20 8.90
CA HIS A 39 -5.02 -0.11 10.30
C HIS A 39 -3.99 -1.25 10.38
N SER A 40 -4.17 -2.30 9.56
CA SER A 40 -3.23 -3.41 9.47
C SER A 40 -1.85 -2.94 9.02
N VAL A 41 -1.79 -2.08 7.99
CA VAL A 41 -0.53 -1.49 7.52
C VAL A 41 0.15 -0.69 8.63
N TYR A 42 -0.61 0.13 9.38
CA TYR A 42 -0.06 0.89 10.51
C TYR A 42 0.48 -0.01 11.62
N CYS A 43 -0.21 -1.12 11.94
CA CYS A 43 0.33 -2.13 12.86
C CYS A 43 1.67 -2.69 12.37
N GLY A 44 1.80 -2.99 11.07
CA GLY A 44 3.04 -3.41 10.44
C GLY A 44 4.15 -2.37 10.57
N LEU A 45 3.84 -1.13 10.26
CA LEU A 45 4.79 -0.02 10.38
C LEU A 45 5.30 0.15 11.82
N LYS A 46 4.44 0.05 12.83
CA LYS A 46 4.84 0.11 14.25
C LYS A 46 5.79 -1.02 14.66
N ALA A 47 5.69 -2.19 14.04
CA ALA A 47 6.55 -3.33 14.35
C ALA A 47 7.96 -3.23 13.74
N ILE A 48 8.14 -2.39 12.71
CA ILE A 48 9.41 -2.22 12.03
C ILE A 48 10.29 -1.21 12.78
N LYS A 49 11.57 -1.53 12.94
CA LYS A 49 12.55 -0.62 13.56
C LYS A 49 13.78 -0.51 12.66
N GLY A 50 14.27 0.72 12.50
CA GLY A 50 15.55 0.97 11.82
C GLY A 50 15.50 0.71 10.30
N ALA A 51 14.37 0.92 9.67
CA ALA A 51 14.23 0.85 8.22
C ALA A 51 14.30 2.27 7.61
N ASP A 52 15.05 2.43 6.52
CA ASP A 52 15.06 3.67 5.74
C ASP A 52 13.85 3.71 4.80
N TYR A 53 13.49 2.56 4.23
CA TYR A 53 12.40 2.42 3.27
C TYR A 53 11.53 1.21 3.59
N VAL A 54 10.26 1.30 3.22
CA VAL A 54 9.30 0.20 3.33
C VAL A 54 8.61 -0.04 1.99
N LEU A 55 8.39 -1.31 1.67
CA LEU A 55 7.58 -1.75 0.54
C LEU A 55 6.33 -2.41 1.11
N ILE A 56 5.18 -1.82 0.88
CA ILE A 56 3.88 -2.36 1.27
C ILE A 56 3.34 -3.16 0.10
N HIS A 57 3.07 -4.45 0.34
CA HIS A 57 2.71 -5.36 -0.74
C HIS A 57 1.52 -6.25 -0.37
N ASP A 58 0.56 -6.34 -1.29
CA ASP A 58 -0.61 -7.22 -1.14
C ASP A 58 -0.20 -8.69 -1.21
N GLY A 59 -0.50 -9.49 -0.21
CA GLY A 59 -0.29 -10.95 -0.23
C GLY A 59 -1.04 -11.66 -1.36
N ALA A 60 -2.11 -11.04 -1.88
CA ALA A 60 -2.86 -11.55 -3.03
C ALA A 60 -2.17 -11.29 -4.41
N ARG A 61 -0.96 -10.74 -4.45
CA ARG A 61 -0.16 -10.53 -5.69
C ARG A 61 1.10 -11.39 -5.69
N PRO A 62 1.01 -12.69 -6.00
CA PRO A 62 2.14 -13.61 -5.87
C PRO A 62 3.18 -13.48 -7.00
N PHE A 63 2.93 -12.68 -8.03
CA PHE A 63 3.80 -12.55 -9.21
C PHE A 63 4.70 -11.31 -9.19
N LEU A 64 5.05 -10.84 -7.99
CA LEU A 64 6.09 -9.83 -7.81
C LEU A 64 7.45 -10.38 -8.24
N ASP A 65 8.15 -9.65 -9.10
CA ASP A 65 9.49 -10.00 -9.57
C ASP A 65 10.57 -9.04 -9.00
N GLU A 66 11.82 -9.47 -9.13
CA GLU A 66 12.97 -8.72 -8.63
C GLU A 66 13.13 -7.36 -9.32
N GLU A 67 12.78 -7.27 -10.61
CA GLU A 67 12.92 -6.05 -11.38
C GLU A 67 11.92 -4.96 -10.94
N ILE A 68 10.70 -5.35 -10.56
CA ILE A 68 9.73 -4.43 -9.96
C ILE A 68 10.28 -3.91 -8.63
N ILE A 69 10.84 -4.78 -7.78
CA ILE A 69 11.43 -4.40 -6.50
C ILE A 69 12.58 -3.42 -6.70
N LYS A 70 13.52 -3.71 -7.61
CA LYS A 70 14.68 -2.86 -7.91
C LYS A 70 14.26 -1.46 -8.37
N ARG A 71 13.30 -1.40 -9.31
CA ARG A 71 12.77 -0.11 -9.81
C ARG A 71 12.13 0.72 -8.69
N ASN A 72 11.37 0.08 -7.81
CA ASN A 72 10.75 0.77 -6.67
C ASN A 72 11.79 1.25 -5.67
N ILE A 73 12.81 0.44 -5.34
CA ILE A 73 13.90 0.85 -4.45
C ILE A 73 14.70 2.03 -5.03
N GLN A 74 14.95 2.01 -6.34
CA GLN A 74 15.63 3.12 -7.00
C GLN A 74 14.78 4.40 -6.95
N ALA A 75 13.49 4.30 -7.26
CA ALA A 75 12.60 5.45 -7.28
C ALA A 75 12.38 6.06 -5.89
N VAL A 76 12.22 5.24 -4.84
CA VAL A 76 11.99 5.75 -3.48
C VAL A 76 13.19 6.52 -2.93
N ARG A 77 14.40 6.18 -3.34
CA ARG A 77 15.62 6.92 -2.96
C ARG A 77 15.65 8.34 -3.53
N GLU A 78 15.04 8.54 -4.68
CA GLU A 78 14.99 9.83 -5.35
C GLU A 78 13.74 10.64 -4.96
N TYR A 79 12.58 9.98 -4.89
CA TYR A 79 11.27 10.65 -4.77
C TYR A 79 10.60 10.49 -3.39
N GLN A 80 11.15 9.69 -2.49
CA GLN A 80 10.62 9.36 -1.15
C GLN A 80 9.31 8.56 -1.16
N ALA A 81 8.51 8.64 -2.22
CA ALA A 81 7.25 7.92 -2.39
C ALA A 81 7.11 7.45 -3.84
N CYS A 82 6.80 6.18 -4.04
CA CYS A 82 6.50 5.64 -5.36
C CYS A 82 5.59 4.42 -5.29
N VAL A 83 4.88 4.15 -6.38
CA VAL A 83 3.97 3.01 -6.49
C VAL A 83 4.16 2.29 -7.81
N ALA A 84 4.13 0.96 -7.74
CA ALA A 84 4.08 0.15 -8.95
C ALA A 84 2.71 0.27 -9.62
N GLY A 85 2.70 0.35 -10.94
CA GLY A 85 1.48 0.40 -11.71
C GLY A 85 1.72 0.15 -13.19
N MET A 86 0.63 0.00 -13.94
CA MET A 86 0.67 -0.16 -15.39
C MET A 86 -0.30 0.82 -16.07
N PRO A 87 0.07 1.41 -17.21
CA PRO A 87 -0.86 2.19 -18.00
C PRO A 87 -2.12 1.38 -18.35
N VAL A 88 -3.27 2.03 -18.31
CA VAL A 88 -4.53 1.42 -18.70
C VAL A 88 -4.51 1.07 -20.19
N LYS A 89 -4.96 -0.13 -20.55
CA LYS A 89 -5.06 -0.59 -21.95
C LYS A 89 -6.42 -0.28 -22.58
N ASP A 90 -7.47 -0.44 -21.78
CA ASP A 90 -8.85 -0.27 -22.25
C ASP A 90 -9.34 1.18 -22.13
N THR A 91 -10.39 1.52 -22.83
CA THR A 91 -11.07 2.80 -22.63
C THR A 91 -11.85 2.76 -21.32
N ILE A 92 -11.58 3.74 -20.44
CA ILE A 92 -12.28 3.89 -19.17
C ILE A 92 -13.44 4.88 -19.35
N LYS A 93 -14.58 4.57 -18.76
CA LYS A 93 -15.73 5.46 -18.62
C LYS A 93 -15.92 5.79 -17.14
N ILE A 94 -16.24 7.03 -16.85
CA ILE A 94 -16.82 7.42 -15.58
C ILE A 94 -18.32 7.32 -15.76
N SER A 95 -19.01 6.57 -14.89
CA SER A 95 -20.47 6.47 -14.88
C SER A 95 -21.09 7.45 -13.89
N ASP A 96 -22.33 7.79 -14.11
CA ASP A 96 -23.21 8.37 -13.10
C ASP A 96 -23.86 7.28 -12.22
N GLU A 97 -24.78 7.67 -11.35
CA GLU A 97 -25.48 6.79 -10.41
C GLU A 97 -26.47 5.82 -11.12
N GLU A 98 -26.88 6.15 -12.35
CA GLU A 98 -27.80 5.35 -13.18
C GLU A 98 -27.04 4.48 -14.22
N GLU A 99 -25.71 4.36 -14.11
CA GLU A 99 -24.81 3.59 -14.98
C GLU A 99 -24.71 4.13 -16.42
N PHE A 100 -25.06 5.40 -16.67
CA PHE A 100 -24.77 6.06 -17.94
C PHE A 100 -23.35 6.63 -17.95
N ALA A 101 -22.74 6.66 -19.14
CA ALA A 101 -21.40 7.20 -19.33
C ALA A 101 -21.40 8.73 -19.18
N ALA A 102 -20.90 9.23 -18.05
CA ALA A 102 -20.78 10.67 -17.76
C ALA A 102 -19.52 11.29 -18.37
N ALA A 103 -18.40 10.57 -18.42
CA ALA A 103 -17.15 11.08 -18.99
C ALA A 103 -16.23 9.97 -19.52
N THR A 104 -15.31 10.36 -20.40
CA THR A 104 -14.23 9.49 -20.89
C THR A 104 -12.89 10.17 -20.63
N PRO A 105 -12.15 9.79 -19.57
CA PRO A 105 -10.85 10.40 -19.27
C PRO A 105 -9.80 10.01 -20.31
N ASP A 106 -8.78 10.85 -20.45
CA ASP A 106 -7.65 10.59 -21.33
C ASP A 106 -6.85 9.37 -20.81
N ARG A 107 -6.99 8.25 -21.53
CA ARG A 107 -6.34 6.98 -21.19
C ARG A 107 -4.83 7.09 -21.05
N SER A 108 -4.18 8.00 -21.77
CA SER A 108 -2.72 8.17 -21.71
C SER A 108 -2.22 8.60 -20.33
N LYS A 109 -3.10 9.14 -19.49
CA LYS A 109 -2.82 9.63 -18.14
C LYS A 109 -3.31 8.68 -17.05
N LEU A 110 -3.93 7.55 -17.40
CA LEU A 110 -4.51 6.62 -16.46
C LEU A 110 -3.58 5.42 -16.22
N TRP A 111 -3.44 5.08 -14.95
CA TRP A 111 -2.66 3.92 -14.49
C TRP A 111 -3.50 3.04 -13.60
N MET A 112 -3.36 1.74 -13.77
CA MET A 112 -3.82 0.73 -12.82
C MET A 112 -2.75 0.57 -11.76
N ILE A 113 -3.05 0.99 -10.53
CA ILE A 113 -2.11 0.93 -9.42
C ILE A 113 -2.01 -0.50 -8.90
N GLN A 114 -0.79 -0.91 -8.65
CA GLN A 114 -0.44 -2.21 -8.09
C GLN A 114 0.29 -2.02 -6.76
N THR A 115 0.79 -3.11 -6.21
CA THR A 115 1.80 -3.09 -5.16
C THR A 115 3.07 -3.82 -5.65
N PRO A 116 4.28 -3.50 -5.15
CA PRO A 116 4.53 -2.74 -3.94
C PRO A 116 4.26 -1.24 -4.11
N GLN A 117 3.80 -0.63 -3.02
CA GLN A 117 3.81 0.80 -2.81
C GLN A 117 4.95 1.10 -1.84
N THR A 118 5.85 1.99 -2.20
CA THR A 118 7.17 2.09 -1.57
C THR A 118 7.42 3.50 -1.10
N PHE A 119 7.84 3.63 0.14
CA PHE A 119 7.98 4.93 0.80
C PHE A 119 9.24 4.99 1.65
N SER A 120 9.77 6.20 1.90
CA SER A 120 10.62 6.37 3.06
C SER A 120 9.83 6.02 4.32
N TYR A 121 10.46 5.28 5.24
CA TYR A 121 9.76 4.79 6.43
C TYR A 121 9.14 5.93 7.23
N GLU A 122 9.93 6.97 7.46
CA GLU A 122 9.49 8.10 8.26
C GLU A 122 8.27 8.82 7.66
N LEU A 123 8.29 9.06 6.34
CA LEU A 123 7.19 9.71 5.64
C LEU A 123 5.88 8.95 5.84
N ILE A 124 5.86 7.66 5.51
CA ILE A 124 4.63 6.88 5.55
C ILE A 124 4.18 6.61 6.99
N TYR A 125 5.12 6.41 7.91
CA TYR A 125 4.80 6.23 9.33
C TYR A 125 4.10 7.46 9.91
N GLN A 126 4.62 8.66 9.67
CA GLN A 126 4.02 9.90 10.16
C GLN A 126 2.64 10.16 9.52
N ALA A 127 2.50 9.93 8.22
CA ALA A 127 1.24 10.08 7.53
C ALA A 127 0.17 9.12 8.10
N TYR A 128 0.52 7.86 8.31
CA TYR A 128 -0.38 6.89 8.93
C TYR A 128 -0.72 7.22 10.39
N ARG A 129 0.26 7.68 11.17
CA ARG A 129 0.02 8.11 12.55
C ARG A 129 -1.05 9.20 12.61
N VAL A 130 -0.92 10.23 11.77
CA VAL A 130 -1.90 11.32 11.72
C VAL A 130 -3.26 10.82 11.25
N LEU A 131 -3.32 9.95 10.24
CA LEU A 131 -4.58 9.38 9.77
C LEU A 131 -5.31 8.67 10.92
N ILE A 132 -4.65 7.72 11.57
CA ILE A 132 -5.24 6.89 12.63
C ILE A 132 -5.63 7.71 13.87
N THR A 133 -4.76 8.60 14.35
CA THR A 133 -5.10 9.45 15.51
C THR A 133 -6.23 10.42 15.21
N SER A 134 -6.38 10.84 13.95
CA SER A 134 -7.51 11.66 13.53
C SER A 134 -8.83 10.90 13.58
N GLU A 135 -8.84 9.60 13.35
CA GLU A 135 -10.05 8.75 13.43
C GLU A 135 -10.44 8.44 14.89
N GLU A 136 -9.46 8.03 15.69
CA GLU A 136 -9.69 7.60 17.06
C GLU A 136 -10.01 8.73 18.04
N ASN A 137 -9.93 9.99 17.59
CA ASN A 137 -10.07 11.18 18.45
C ASN A 137 -9.12 11.18 19.66
N THR A 138 -8.07 10.38 19.60
CA THR A 138 -7.02 10.33 20.61
C THR A 138 -6.04 11.46 20.27
N ALA A 139 -6.16 12.57 21.01
CA ALA A 139 -5.12 13.57 21.05
C ALA A 139 -3.90 12.91 21.71
N GLU A 140 -3.00 12.31 20.93
CA GLU A 140 -1.65 12.13 21.45
C GLU A 140 -1.12 13.51 21.81
N PRO A 141 -0.51 13.68 23.00
CA PRO A 141 0.05 14.96 23.40
C PRO A 141 1.01 15.39 22.28
N GLU A 142 0.91 16.65 21.93
CA GLU A 142 1.70 17.36 20.92
C GLU A 142 3.21 17.26 21.26
N GLN A 143 3.76 16.05 21.18
CA GLN A 143 5.20 15.90 21.07
C GLN A 143 5.55 16.29 19.63
N THR A 144 5.96 17.52 19.47
CA THR A 144 6.62 18.03 18.25
C THR A 144 7.74 17.06 17.89
N LEU A 145 7.42 16.09 17.01
CA LEU A 145 8.43 15.19 16.49
C LEU A 145 9.26 15.93 15.44
N PRO A 146 10.54 15.60 15.28
CA PRO A 146 11.46 16.28 14.37
C PRO A 146 11.05 16.22 12.89
N TYR A 147 9.94 15.57 12.57
CA TYR A 147 9.45 15.30 11.20
C TYR A 147 8.13 15.96 10.83
N ASP A 148 7.63 16.91 11.64
CA ASP A 148 6.45 17.73 11.27
C ASP A 148 6.63 18.49 9.96
N SER A 149 7.87 18.61 9.47
CA SER A 149 8.20 19.22 8.18
C SER A 149 7.75 18.39 6.96
N LEU A 150 7.45 17.09 7.12
CA LEU A 150 6.97 16.23 6.04
C LEU A 150 5.46 16.37 5.80
N LEU A 151 4.73 16.81 6.82
CA LEU A 151 3.28 16.93 6.78
C LEU A 151 2.83 18.33 6.36
N ASN A 152 1.82 18.41 5.53
CA ASN A 152 1.18 19.68 5.19
C ASN A 152 0.10 20.02 6.23
N LYS A 153 0.34 21.04 7.05
CA LYS A 153 -0.58 21.44 8.15
C LYS A 153 -2.00 21.77 7.68
N GLN A 154 -2.16 22.32 6.48
CA GLN A 154 -3.50 22.63 5.93
C GLN A 154 -4.24 21.34 5.54
N LYS A 155 -3.53 20.37 4.95
CA LYS A 155 -4.10 19.08 4.60
C LYS A 155 -4.49 18.28 5.85
N VAL A 156 -3.64 18.27 6.87
CA VAL A 156 -3.94 17.66 8.18
C VAL A 156 -5.19 18.28 8.80
N LYS A 157 -5.28 19.61 8.83
CA LYS A 157 -6.46 20.31 9.34
C LYS A 157 -7.72 19.95 8.56
N LYS A 158 -7.64 19.91 7.22
CA LYS A 158 -8.76 19.50 6.37
C LYS A 158 -9.21 18.07 6.64
N LEU A 159 -8.27 17.14 6.84
CA LEU A 159 -8.60 15.75 7.23
C LEU A 159 -9.36 15.73 8.55
N GLN A 160 -8.89 16.47 9.55
CA GLN A 160 -9.54 16.56 10.86
C GLN A 160 -10.96 17.17 10.82
N GLU A 161 -11.19 18.13 9.93
CA GLU A 161 -12.51 18.74 9.70
C GLU A 161 -13.49 17.79 8.99
N ASN A 162 -13.00 16.91 8.12
CA ASN A 162 -13.79 15.95 7.34
C ASN A 162 -13.69 14.51 7.85
N ARG A 163 -13.58 14.33 9.16
CA ARG A 163 -13.46 13.00 9.79
C ARG A 163 -14.57 12.07 9.35
N GLY A 164 -14.21 10.83 9.06
CA GLY A 164 -15.15 9.78 8.65
C GLY A 164 -15.69 9.89 7.21
N GLN A 165 -15.29 10.91 6.43
CA GLN A 165 -15.69 11.05 5.03
C GLN A 165 -14.58 10.63 4.05
N VAL A 166 -13.36 10.40 4.55
CA VAL A 166 -12.22 10.02 3.71
C VAL A 166 -12.13 8.51 3.66
N HIS A 167 -12.38 7.95 2.48
CA HIS A 167 -12.19 6.54 2.21
C HIS A 167 -10.81 6.31 1.60
N VAL A 168 -9.89 5.76 2.40
CA VAL A 168 -8.53 5.45 1.96
C VAL A 168 -8.52 4.15 1.18
N THR A 169 -8.14 4.20 -0.08
CA THR A 169 -8.14 3.06 -1.00
C THR A 169 -6.77 2.37 -1.10
N ASP A 170 -5.68 3.16 -0.96
CA ASP A 170 -4.31 2.65 -1.00
C ASP A 170 -3.35 3.50 -0.14
N ASP A 171 -2.10 3.05 -0.03
CA ASP A 171 -1.10 3.69 0.84
C ASP A 171 -0.59 5.02 0.26
N ALA A 172 -0.56 5.14 -1.07
CA ALA A 172 -0.18 6.37 -1.75
C ALA A 172 -1.14 7.51 -1.46
N MET A 173 -2.44 7.20 -1.40
CA MET A 173 -3.47 8.18 -1.05
C MET A 173 -3.24 8.80 0.32
N VAL A 174 -2.69 8.07 1.28
CA VAL A 174 -2.37 8.61 2.62
C VAL A 174 -1.28 9.70 2.51
N VAL A 175 -0.26 9.48 1.69
CA VAL A 175 0.78 10.48 1.41
C VAL A 175 0.20 11.69 0.69
N GLU A 176 -0.63 11.48 -0.33
CA GLU A 176 -1.28 12.54 -1.12
C GLU A 176 -2.20 13.42 -0.27
N LEU A 177 -2.93 12.81 0.68
CA LEU A 177 -3.85 13.51 1.58
C LEU A 177 -3.15 14.38 2.62
N LEU A 178 -1.95 14.02 3.05
CA LEU A 178 -1.32 14.61 4.24
C LEU A 178 -0.02 15.35 3.97
N THR A 179 0.56 15.21 2.77
CA THR A 179 1.86 15.79 2.43
C THR A 179 1.82 16.49 1.08
N ASP A 180 2.88 17.21 0.75
CA ASP A 180 3.10 17.77 -0.60
C ASP A 180 4.11 16.97 -1.41
N ILE A 181 4.52 15.81 -0.89
CA ILE A 181 5.46 14.92 -1.57
C ILE A 181 4.72 14.20 -2.70
N PRO A 182 5.16 14.37 -3.96
CA PRO A 182 4.51 13.70 -5.09
C PRO A 182 4.82 12.21 -5.08
N VAL A 183 3.83 11.39 -5.42
CA VAL A 183 4.00 9.95 -5.56
C VAL A 183 4.43 9.60 -6.98
N LYS A 184 5.62 9.02 -7.13
CA LYS A 184 6.15 8.60 -8.43
C LYS A 184 5.49 7.31 -8.91
N LEU A 185 4.94 7.32 -10.12
CA LEU A 185 4.47 6.09 -10.77
C LEU A 185 5.65 5.33 -11.38
N VAL A 186 5.80 4.06 -11.00
CA VAL A 186 6.88 3.17 -11.47
C VAL A 186 6.27 2.00 -12.23
N ARG A 187 6.86 1.62 -13.35
CA ARG A 187 6.34 0.49 -14.12
C ARG A 187 6.42 -0.82 -13.34
N GLY A 188 5.26 -1.43 -13.11
CA GLY A 188 5.08 -2.77 -12.59
C GLY A 188 5.13 -3.83 -13.71
N SER A 189 4.18 -4.75 -13.69
CA SER A 189 3.98 -5.75 -14.73
C SER A 189 2.50 -6.09 -14.86
N TYR A 190 2.04 -6.35 -16.10
CA TYR A 190 0.69 -6.89 -16.30
C TYR A 190 0.53 -8.31 -15.75
N GLN A 191 1.64 -9.00 -15.46
CA GLN A 191 1.62 -10.30 -14.79
C GLN A 191 1.50 -10.18 -13.27
N ASN A 192 1.76 -9.02 -12.68
CA ASN A 192 1.62 -8.77 -11.24
C ASN A 192 0.13 -8.54 -10.89
N ILE A 193 -0.70 -9.53 -11.24
CA ILE A 193 -2.13 -9.52 -11.01
C ILE A 193 -2.46 -9.67 -9.53
N LYS A 194 -3.63 -9.15 -9.12
CA LYS A 194 -4.19 -9.40 -7.79
C LYS A 194 -5.21 -10.53 -7.93
N ILE A 195 -5.03 -11.61 -7.19
CA ILE A 195 -5.94 -12.74 -7.17
C ILE A 195 -7.07 -12.41 -6.20
N THR A 196 -8.25 -12.14 -6.74
CA THR A 196 -9.44 -11.75 -5.98
C THR A 196 -10.69 -12.55 -6.36
N THR A 197 -10.68 -13.18 -7.53
CA THR A 197 -11.78 -13.99 -8.05
C THR A 197 -11.32 -15.40 -8.45
N PRO A 198 -12.23 -16.38 -8.59
CA PRO A 198 -11.87 -17.70 -9.11
C PRO A 198 -11.26 -17.67 -10.51
N GLU A 199 -11.64 -16.71 -11.33
CA GLU A 199 -11.09 -16.51 -12.68
C GLU A 199 -9.61 -16.11 -12.62
N ASP A 200 -9.23 -15.28 -11.64
CA ASP A 200 -7.83 -14.88 -11.44
C ASP A 200 -6.94 -16.08 -11.10
N LEU A 201 -7.47 -17.11 -10.42
CA LEU A 201 -6.72 -18.34 -10.13
C LEU A 201 -6.32 -19.07 -11.42
N LYS A 202 -7.22 -19.16 -12.40
CA LYS A 202 -6.92 -19.79 -13.71
C LYS A 202 -5.83 -19.02 -14.45
N ILE A 203 -5.86 -17.68 -14.38
CA ILE A 203 -4.80 -16.84 -14.96
C ILE A 203 -3.48 -17.08 -14.20
N ALA A 204 -3.52 -17.17 -12.89
CA ALA A 204 -2.35 -17.42 -12.06
C ALA A 204 -1.71 -18.79 -12.37
N GLU A 205 -2.51 -19.85 -12.52
CA GLU A 205 -2.04 -21.18 -12.92
C GLU A 205 -1.32 -21.15 -14.28
N ALA A 206 -1.92 -20.51 -15.28
CA ALA A 206 -1.30 -20.34 -16.60
C ALA A 206 0.00 -19.51 -16.56
N LEU A 207 0.14 -18.55 -15.63
CA LEU A 207 1.38 -17.79 -15.43
C LEU A 207 2.48 -18.64 -14.76
N CYS A 208 2.11 -19.57 -13.88
CA CYS A 208 3.05 -20.50 -13.25
C CYS A 208 3.63 -21.50 -14.25
N GLU A 209 2.79 -22.10 -15.13
CA GLU A 209 3.24 -23.05 -16.15
C GLU A 209 4.27 -22.47 -17.13
N LYS A 210 4.20 -21.18 -17.43
CA LYS A 210 5.16 -20.49 -18.33
C LYS A 210 6.53 -20.24 -17.70
N LYS A 211 6.68 -20.41 -16.39
CA LYS A 211 7.95 -20.19 -15.67
C LYS A 211 8.74 -21.48 -15.43
N GLN A 212 8.20 -22.64 -15.80
CA GLN A 212 8.89 -23.91 -15.85
C GLN A 212 9.54 -24.13 -17.23
#